data_4a09210953ed8c5f0bea294299d2c221
#
_entry.id   4a09210953ed8c5f0bea294299d2c221
#
_cell.length_a   1.000
_cell.length_b   1.000
_cell.length_c   1.000
_cell.angle_alpha   90.00
_cell.angle_beta   90.00
_cell.angle_gamma   90.00
#
_symmetry.space_group_name_H-M   'P 1'
#
loop_
_entity.id
_entity.type
_entity.pdbx_description
1 polymer ?
#
loop_
_entity_poly.entity_id
_entity_poly.type
_entity_poly.pdbx_seq_one_letter_code
_entity_poly.pdbx_strand_id
1 'polypeptide(L)'
;RNNRNNEALLDRIFVVKVPYCLRVSEEIRIYEKLIRSSSLGQAICAPGTLKMMAQFSVLTRLQEPENSNLFSKMQVYDGENLKDTDPKAKSYQEYRDYAGVDEGMTGISTRFAFKILSRVFNFDSAEVAANPVHLMYVLEQQIEREQFPPETEQKYLSFVKDLLASRYAEFIGKEIQTAYLESYSEYGQNIFDRYVTYADFWIQDQEFRDHDTGESFDRAALNAELEKIEKPAGISNPKDFRNEIVNFVLRARAANGGKNPAWISYEKLRVVIEKKMFSNTEELLPVISFNAKGSAEEQRKHEDFVNRMVAKGYTPKQVRLLCDWYLRVRKSS
;
A
#
# COMPACT_ATOMS: atom_id res chain seq x y z
N ARG A 1 -47.62 24.30 -10.25
CA ARG A 1 -48.65 24.46 -11.34
C ARG A 1 -48.42 23.27 -12.28
N ASN A 2 -49.23 22.20 -12.08
CA ASN A 2 -49.25 21.05 -13.01
C ASN A 2 -49.79 21.51 -14.35
N ASN A 3 -48.98 21.45 -15.35
CA ASN A 3 -49.37 21.77 -16.70
C ASN A 3 -50.03 20.51 -17.30
N ARG A 4 -51.32 20.53 -17.62
CA ARG A 4 -52.10 19.40 -18.15
C ARG A 4 -51.46 18.77 -19.42
N ASN A 5 -50.65 19.54 -20.15
CA ASN A 5 -49.88 19.04 -21.30
C ASN A 5 -48.73 18.10 -20.89
N ASN A 6 -48.26 18.16 -19.63
CA ASN A 6 -47.22 17.27 -19.12
C ASN A 6 -47.79 15.92 -18.68
N GLU A 7 -49.05 15.84 -18.25
CA GLU A 7 -49.67 14.56 -17.84
C GLU A 7 -49.80 13.61 -19.04
N ALA A 8 -50.27 14.10 -20.18
CA ALA A 8 -50.37 13.30 -21.40
C ALA A 8 -49.01 12.85 -21.96
N LEU A 9 -47.92 13.58 -21.65
CA LEU A 9 -46.55 13.19 -21.99
C LEU A 9 -46.04 12.14 -21.00
N LEU A 10 -46.26 12.33 -19.71
CA LEU A 10 -45.81 11.41 -18.61
C LEU A 10 -46.45 10.05 -18.76
N ASP A 11 -47.71 9.95 -19.15
CA ASP A 11 -48.41 8.68 -19.41
C ASP A 11 -47.82 7.87 -20.57
N ARG A 12 -47.01 8.50 -21.42
CA ARG A 12 -46.33 7.87 -22.58
C ARG A 12 -44.86 7.58 -22.33
N ILE A 13 -44.30 8.02 -21.18
CA ILE A 13 -42.89 7.84 -20.85
C ILE A 13 -42.77 6.72 -19.82
N PHE A 14 -42.03 5.68 -20.19
CA PHE A 14 -41.63 4.64 -19.25
C PHE A 14 -40.28 5.04 -18.64
N VAL A 15 -40.28 5.38 -17.34
CA VAL A 15 -39.10 5.79 -16.62
C VAL A 15 -38.39 4.56 -16.04
N VAL A 16 -37.21 4.27 -16.54
CA VAL A 16 -36.33 3.23 -15.97
C VAL A 16 -35.25 3.89 -15.11
N LYS A 17 -35.21 3.56 -13.83
CA LYS A 17 -34.12 3.99 -12.96
C LYS A 17 -32.92 3.07 -13.12
N VAL A 18 -31.78 3.64 -13.48
CA VAL A 18 -30.51 2.90 -13.63
C VAL A 18 -29.54 3.37 -12.56
N PRO A 19 -29.09 2.47 -11.65
CA PRO A 19 -28.15 2.83 -10.61
C PRO A 19 -26.75 3.11 -11.19
N TYR A 20 -25.95 3.89 -10.47
CA TYR A 20 -24.53 4.02 -10.74
C TYR A 20 -23.81 2.67 -10.56
N CYS A 21 -22.64 2.54 -11.18
CA CYS A 21 -21.77 1.40 -10.97
C CYS A 21 -21.37 1.28 -9.47
N LEU A 22 -21.49 0.07 -8.90
CA LEU A 22 -21.20 -0.23 -7.50
C LEU A 22 -19.98 -1.14 -7.33
N ARG A 23 -19.27 -1.43 -8.43
CA ARG A 23 -18.05 -2.23 -8.42
C ARG A 23 -16.85 -1.34 -8.69
N VAL A 24 -15.88 -1.40 -7.79
CA VAL A 24 -14.63 -0.63 -7.88
C VAL A 24 -13.85 -1.01 -9.14
N SER A 25 -13.73 -2.31 -9.42
CA SER A 25 -13.03 -2.84 -10.60
C SER A 25 -13.63 -2.32 -11.92
N GLU A 26 -14.95 -2.27 -12.04
CA GLU A 26 -15.62 -1.76 -13.23
C GLU A 26 -15.51 -0.23 -13.37
N GLU A 27 -15.60 0.49 -12.24
CA GLU A 27 -15.44 1.95 -12.24
C GLU A 27 -14.01 2.34 -12.66
N ILE A 28 -12.97 1.58 -12.24
CA ILE A 28 -11.59 1.74 -12.72
C ILE A 28 -11.52 1.61 -14.25
N ARG A 29 -12.14 0.56 -14.83
CA ARG A 29 -12.15 0.33 -16.28
C ARG A 29 -12.81 1.49 -17.03
N ILE A 30 -13.86 2.07 -16.46
CA ILE A 30 -14.52 3.26 -17.05
C ILE A 30 -13.53 4.44 -17.06
N TYR A 31 -12.81 4.69 -15.96
CA TYR A 31 -11.83 5.77 -15.89
C TYR A 31 -10.66 5.55 -16.86
N GLU A 32 -10.12 4.34 -16.93
CA GLU A 32 -9.07 4.00 -17.88
C GLU A 32 -9.51 4.26 -19.32
N LYS A 33 -10.74 3.87 -19.69
CA LYS A 33 -11.29 4.12 -21.01
C LYS A 33 -11.40 5.62 -21.29
N LEU A 34 -11.92 6.41 -20.35
CA LEU A 34 -12.08 7.85 -20.49
C LEU A 34 -10.72 8.56 -20.60
N ILE A 35 -9.75 8.19 -19.78
CA ILE A 35 -8.38 8.74 -19.83
C ILE A 35 -7.73 8.39 -21.16
N ARG A 36 -7.78 7.13 -21.56
CA ARG A 36 -7.18 6.65 -22.82
C ARG A 36 -7.74 7.34 -24.06
N SER A 37 -9.03 7.72 -24.05
CA SER A 37 -9.68 8.45 -25.13
C SER A 37 -9.52 9.97 -25.06
N SER A 38 -8.79 10.50 -24.08
CA SER A 38 -8.54 11.92 -23.87
C SER A 38 -7.08 12.30 -24.17
N SER A 39 -6.76 13.59 -24.10
CA SER A 39 -5.37 14.09 -24.16
C SER A 39 -4.46 13.58 -23.02
N LEU A 40 -5.03 12.97 -21.99
CA LEU A 40 -4.32 12.41 -20.84
C LEU A 40 -3.88 10.95 -21.06
N GLY A 41 -4.17 10.35 -22.21
CA GLY A 41 -3.96 8.93 -22.48
C GLY A 41 -2.51 8.45 -22.39
N GLN A 42 -1.54 9.35 -22.52
CA GLN A 42 -0.11 9.07 -22.39
C GLN A 42 0.48 9.54 -21.04
N ALA A 43 -0.32 10.21 -20.21
CA ALA A 43 0.15 10.72 -18.93
C ALA A 43 0.30 9.58 -17.89
N ILE A 44 1.33 9.68 -17.06
CA ILE A 44 1.59 8.69 -16.03
C ILE A 44 0.56 8.83 -14.91
N CYS A 45 -0.05 7.70 -14.55
CA CYS A 45 -0.98 7.58 -13.45
C CYS A 45 -0.40 6.63 -12.41
N ALA A 46 0.05 7.16 -11.29
CA ALA A 46 0.66 6.37 -10.22
C ALA A 46 -0.27 5.26 -9.72
N PRO A 47 0.26 4.08 -9.37
CA PRO A 47 -0.51 2.98 -8.80
C PRO A 47 -1.38 3.41 -7.61
N GLY A 48 -2.60 2.90 -7.56
CA GLY A 48 -3.56 3.25 -6.52
C GLY A 48 -4.43 4.48 -6.81
N THR A 49 -4.06 5.36 -7.75
CA THR A 49 -4.82 6.60 -8.03
C THR A 49 -6.24 6.32 -8.51
N LEU A 50 -6.39 5.54 -9.58
CA LEU A 50 -7.72 5.22 -10.12
C LEU A 50 -8.52 4.35 -9.16
N LYS A 51 -7.85 3.44 -8.44
CA LYS A 51 -8.50 2.61 -7.41
C LYS A 51 -9.06 3.48 -6.28
N MET A 52 -8.30 4.45 -5.78
CA MET A 52 -8.76 5.38 -4.74
C MET A 52 -9.96 6.20 -5.21
N MET A 53 -9.92 6.74 -6.44
CA MET A 53 -11.04 7.50 -6.99
C MET A 53 -12.29 6.62 -7.15
N ALA A 54 -12.14 5.39 -7.63
CA ALA A 54 -13.24 4.44 -7.78
C ALA A 54 -13.83 4.03 -6.43
N GLN A 55 -12.99 3.76 -5.44
CA GLN A 55 -13.41 3.47 -4.07
C GLN A 55 -14.21 4.64 -3.48
N PHE A 56 -13.70 5.87 -3.61
CA PHE A 56 -14.42 7.06 -3.17
C PHE A 56 -15.79 7.16 -3.86
N SER A 57 -15.84 7.02 -5.19
CA SER A 57 -17.09 7.10 -5.94
C SER A 57 -18.11 6.06 -5.48
N VAL A 58 -17.66 4.80 -5.34
CA VAL A 58 -18.55 3.70 -4.91
C VAL A 58 -19.02 3.90 -3.47
N LEU A 59 -18.15 4.30 -2.54
CA LEU A 59 -18.53 4.59 -1.16
C LEU A 59 -19.61 5.65 -1.05
N THR A 60 -19.59 6.67 -1.92
CA THR A 60 -20.64 7.72 -1.93
C THR A 60 -21.98 7.24 -2.45
N ARG A 61 -22.03 6.11 -3.18
CA ARG A 61 -23.21 5.53 -3.83
C ARG A 61 -23.87 4.43 -3.02
N LEU A 62 -23.13 3.84 -2.07
CA LEU A 62 -23.63 2.75 -1.24
C LEU A 62 -24.46 3.27 -0.07
N GLN A 63 -25.57 2.58 0.22
CA GLN A 63 -26.33 2.77 1.46
C GLN A 63 -25.58 2.16 2.64
N GLU A 64 -25.66 2.81 3.81
CA GLU A 64 -25.03 2.31 5.04
C GLU A 64 -25.58 0.93 5.38
N PRO A 65 -24.73 -0.06 5.65
CA PRO A 65 -25.17 -1.38 6.05
C PRO A 65 -25.48 -1.41 7.54
N GLU A 66 -26.46 -2.22 7.93
CA GLU A 66 -26.74 -2.51 9.32
C GLU A 66 -25.73 -3.56 9.86
N ASN A 67 -25.15 -3.30 11.03
CA ASN A 67 -24.22 -4.20 11.75
C ASN A 67 -22.99 -4.66 10.97
N SER A 68 -22.55 -3.86 9.99
CA SER A 68 -21.34 -4.07 9.18
C SER A 68 -20.73 -2.73 8.79
N ASN A 69 -19.56 -2.72 8.18
CA ASN A 69 -18.96 -1.48 7.71
C ASN A 69 -19.15 -1.29 6.19
N LEU A 70 -19.18 -0.03 5.77
CA LEU A 70 -19.42 0.34 4.37
C LEU A 70 -18.27 -0.11 3.44
N PHE A 71 -17.03 -0.15 3.95
CA PHE A 71 -15.88 -0.58 3.17
C PHE A 71 -15.94 -2.08 2.86
N SER A 72 -16.30 -2.92 3.84
CA SER A 72 -16.51 -4.36 3.62
C SER A 72 -17.66 -4.60 2.64
N LYS A 73 -18.74 -3.84 2.73
CA LYS A 73 -19.83 -3.88 1.75
C LYS A 73 -19.30 -3.60 0.34
N MET A 74 -18.50 -2.55 0.17
CA MET A 74 -17.89 -2.20 -1.12
C MET A 74 -17.01 -3.34 -1.67
N GLN A 75 -16.19 -3.96 -0.83
CA GLN A 75 -15.33 -5.09 -1.22
C GLN A 75 -16.16 -6.31 -1.67
N VAL A 76 -17.23 -6.64 -0.93
CA VAL A 76 -18.16 -7.73 -1.31
C VAL A 76 -18.87 -7.43 -2.63
N TYR A 77 -19.27 -6.18 -2.88
CA TYR A 77 -19.83 -5.78 -4.17
C TYR A 77 -18.84 -5.92 -5.32
N ASP A 78 -17.55 -5.73 -5.05
CA ASP A 78 -16.46 -5.93 -6.03
C ASP A 78 -16.08 -7.41 -6.23
N GLY A 79 -16.67 -8.32 -5.46
CA GLY A 79 -16.52 -9.77 -5.58
C GLY A 79 -15.51 -10.37 -4.59
N GLU A 80 -15.02 -9.60 -3.61
CA GLU A 80 -14.11 -10.13 -2.58
C GLU A 80 -14.87 -11.02 -1.57
N ASN A 81 -14.22 -12.10 -1.14
CA ASN A 81 -14.71 -12.96 -0.06
C ASN A 81 -14.06 -12.55 1.26
N LEU A 82 -14.84 -12.02 2.17
CA LEU A 82 -14.35 -11.49 3.46
C LEU A 82 -14.63 -12.41 4.65
N LYS A 83 -15.10 -13.65 4.44
CA LYS A 83 -15.52 -14.56 5.53
C LYS A 83 -14.42 -14.79 6.57
N ASP A 84 -13.16 -14.84 6.14
CA ASP A 84 -12.03 -15.14 7.02
C ASP A 84 -11.38 -13.87 7.60
N THR A 85 -11.63 -12.70 7.00
CA THR A 85 -10.98 -11.43 7.37
C THR A 85 -11.90 -10.45 8.10
N ASP A 86 -13.20 -10.49 7.82
CA ASP A 86 -14.21 -9.68 8.51
C ASP A 86 -15.46 -10.52 8.83
N PRO A 87 -15.56 -11.06 10.05
CA PRO A 87 -16.71 -11.88 10.48
C PRO A 87 -18.07 -11.13 10.47
N LYS A 88 -18.06 -9.79 10.39
CA LYS A 88 -19.25 -8.96 10.29
C LYS A 88 -19.68 -8.68 8.86
N ALA A 89 -18.83 -9.03 7.88
CA ALA A 89 -19.20 -8.87 6.48
C ALA A 89 -20.36 -9.82 6.12
N LYS A 90 -21.35 -9.25 5.44
CA LYS A 90 -22.51 -10.00 4.94
C LYS A 90 -22.28 -10.46 3.50
N SER A 91 -23.10 -11.39 3.02
CA SER A 91 -23.09 -11.79 1.63
C SER A 91 -23.59 -10.65 0.72
N TYR A 92 -23.26 -10.74 -0.58
CA TYR A 92 -23.76 -9.78 -1.58
C TYR A 92 -25.29 -9.68 -1.57
N GLN A 93 -25.99 -10.82 -1.47
CA GLN A 93 -27.46 -10.85 -1.48
C GLN A 93 -28.04 -10.16 -0.24
N GLU A 94 -27.51 -10.43 0.95
CA GLU A 94 -27.98 -9.78 2.19
C GLU A 94 -27.80 -8.26 2.14
N TYR A 95 -26.66 -7.77 1.63
CA TYR A 95 -26.46 -6.34 1.45
C TYR A 95 -27.46 -5.72 0.45
N ARG A 96 -27.75 -6.43 -0.64
CA ARG A 96 -28.69 -5.98 -1.67
C ARG A 96 -30.12 -5.93 -1.14
N ASP A 97 -30.55 -6.96 -0.42
CA ASP A 97 -31.90 -7.07 0.14
C ASP A 97 -32.15 -5.97 1.18
N TYR A 98 -31.12 -5.66 2.00
CA TYR A 98 -31.22 -4.58 2.98
C TYR A 98 -31.31 -3.18 2.33
N ALA A 99 -30.47 -2.91 1.34
CA ALA A 99 -30.41 -1.60 0.69
C ALA A 99 -31.58 -1.32 -0.25
N GLY A 100 -32.23 -2.35 -0.76
CA GLY A 100 -33.41 -2.25 -1.60
C GLY A 100 -33.16 -1.55 -2.94
N VAL A 101 -34.17 -0.78 -3.39
CA VAL A 101 -34.20 -0.14 -4.71
C VAL A 101 -33.37 1.16 -4.80
N ASP A 102 -32.95 1.71 -3.68
CA ASP A 102 -32.25 2.99 -3.61
C ASP A 102 -30.72 2.84 -3.69
N GLU A 103 -30.24 1.61 -3.71
CA GLU A 103 -28.80 1.31 -3.84
C GLU A 103 -28.24 1.85 -5.15
N GLY A 104 -27.26 2.72 -5.06
CA GLY A 104 -26.62 3.34 -6.22
C GLY A 104 -27.40 4.46 -6.91
N MET A 105 -28.52 4.91 -6.34
CA MET A 105 -29.33 5.99 -6.92
C MET A 105 -28.82 7.40 -6.56
N THR A 106 -27.93 7.48 -5.58
CA THR A 106 -27.34 8.73 -5.09
C THR A 106 -25.80 8.64 -5.18
N GLY A 107 -25.11 9.69 -4.72
CA GLY A 107 -23.66 9.76 -4.72
C GLY A 107 -23.09 10.48 -5.94
N ILE A 108 -21.76 10.46 -6.07
CA ILE A 108 -21.08 11.19 -7.15
C ILE A 108 -21.15 10.44 -8.49
N SER A 109 -21.33 11.20 -9.56
CA SER A 109 -21.38 10.64 -10.92
C SER A 109 -19.97 10.34 -11.45
N THR A 110 -19.90 9.44 -12.44
CA THR A 110 -18.66 9.16 -13.18
C THR A 110 -18.10 10.39 -13.88
N ARG A 111 -18.95 11.33 -14.32
CA ARG A 111 -18.51 12.61 -14.90
C ARG A 111 -17.82 13.51 -13.88
N PHE A 112 -18.36 13.56 -12.67
CA PHE A 112 -17.73 14.27 -11.56
C PHE A 112 -16.36 13.67 -11.24
N ALA A 113 -16.27 12.35 -11.12
CA ALA A 113 -15.02 11.66 -10.87
C ALA A 113 -13.97 11.93 -11.96
N PHE A 114 -14.36 11.91 -13.24
CA PHE A 114 -13.45 12.23 -14.33
C PHE A 114 -12.98 13.70 -14.32
N LYS A 115 -13.85 14.65 -13.95
CA LYS A 115 -13.48 16.06 -13.74
C LYS A 115 -12.40 16.19 -12.64
N ILE A 116 -12.54 15.42 -11.55
CA ILE A 116 -11.53 15.36 -10.48
C ILE A 116 -10.22 14.80 -11.01
N LEU A 117 -10.25 13.63 -11.66
CA LEU A 117 -9.06 13.02 -12.25
C LEU A 117 -8.33 13.95 -13.23
N SER A 118 -9.07 14.65 -14.11
CA SER A 118 -8.49 15.62 -15.01
C SER A 118 -7.76 16.75 -14.28
N ARG A 119 -8.29 17.22 -13.15
CA ARG A 119 -7.62 18.22 -12.29
C ARG A 119 -6.39 17.65 -11.61
N VAL A 120 -6.44 16.39 -11.18
CA VAL A 120 -5.29 15.70 -10.55
C VAL A 120 -4.14 15.55 -11.52
N PHE A 121 -4.39 15.16 -12.78
CA PHE A 121 -3.36 15.07 -13.82
C PHE A 121 -2.69 16.41 -14.11
N ASN A 122 -3.41 17.49 -14.00
CA ASN A 122 -2.93 18.86 -14.26
C ASN A 122 -2.66 19.65 -12.96
N PHE A 123 -2.54 18.97 -11.82
CA PHE A 123 -2.32 19.61 -10.54
C PHE A 123 -0.95 20.27 -10.44
N ASP A 124 0.06 19.57 -10.94
CA ASP A 124 1.42 20.07 -11.01
C ASP A 124 1.67 20.70 -12.40
N SER A 125 2.01 21.98 -12.43
CA SER A 125 2.29 22.70 -13.68
C SER A 125 3.54 22.19 -14.44
N ALA A 126 4.43 21.50 -13.73
CA ALA A 126 5.69 20.98 -14.30
C ALA A 126 5.59 19.55 -14.82
N GLU A 127 4.53 18.81 -14.47
CA GLU A 127 4.39 17.41 -14.85
C GLU A 127 2.91 17.01 -14.96
N VAL A 128 2.49 16.59 -16.15
CA VAL A 128 1.14 16.05 -16.36
C VAL A 128 1.14 14.59 -15.89
N ALA A 129 0.80 14.39 -14.62
CA ALA A 129 0.78 13.08 -13.99
C ALA A 129 -0.18 13.05 -12.79
N ALA A 130 -0.82 11.91 -12.56
CA ALA A 130 -1.74 11.74 -11.43
C ALA A 130 -1.13 10.87 -10.33
N ASN A 131 -1.44 11.19 -9.08
CA ASN A 131 -1.06 10.39 -7.91
C ASN A 131 -2.12 10.52 -6.79
N PRO A 132 -2.17 9.57 -5.84
CA PRO A 132 -3.17 9.56 -4.78
C PRO A 132 -3.09 10.73 -3.80
N VAL A 133 -1.91 11.28 -3.56
CA VAL A 133 -1.76 12.43 -2.64
C VAL A 133 -2.39 13.68 -3.23
N HIS A 134 -2.13 13.97 -4.52
CA HIS A 134 -2.82 15.05 -5.24
C HIS A 134 -4.32 14.77 -5.35
N LEU A 135 -4.72 13.51 -5.54
CA LEU A 135 -6.12 13.13 -5.60
C LEU A 135 -6.85 13.44 -4.29
N MET A 136 -6.29 13.07 -3.14
CA MET A 136 -6.87 13.39 -1.83
C MET A 136 -7.05 14.90 -1.67
N TYR A 137 -6.02 15.68 -1.98
CA TYR A 137 -6.08 17.13 -1.89
C TYR A 137 -7.14 17.77 -2.82
N VAL A 138 -7.21 17.32 -4.08
CA VAL A 138 -8.21 17.81 -5.03
C VAL A 138 -9.63 17.41 -4.62
N LEU A 139 -9.81 16.20 -4.08
CA LEU A 139 -11.09 15.73 -3.55
C LEU A 139 -11.56 16.59 -2.39
N GLU A 140 -10.72 16.83 -1.39
CA GLU A 140 -11.04 17.71 -0.25
C GLU A 140 -11.51 19.07 -0.72
N GLN A 141 -10.72 19.74 -1.56
CA GLN A 141 -11.08 21.06 -2.11
C GLN A 141 -12.39 21.04 -2.91
N GLN A 142 -12.66 19.96 -3.65
CA GLN A 142 -13.87 19.90 -4.47
C GLN A 142 -15.09 19.60 -3.62
N ILE A 143 -14.98 18.75 -2.58
CA ILE A 143 -16.07 18.46 -1.65
C ILE A 143 -16.52 19.76 -0.97
N GLU A 144 -15.58 20.56 -0.46
CA GLU A 144 -15.87 21.86 0.17
C GLU A 144 -16.54 22.87 -0.79
N ARG A 145 -16.20 22.81 -2.10
CA ARG A 145 -16.77 23.74 -3.11
C ARG A 145 -18.16 23.36 -3.60
N GLU A 146 -18.52 22.08 -3.54
CA GLU A 146 -19.81 21.59 -4.10
C GLU A 146 -21.01 21.87 -3.20
N GLN A 147 -20.81 22.46 -2.02
CA GLN A 147 -21.88 22.85 -1.09
C GLN A 147 -22.84 21.69 -0.78
N PHE A 148 -22.29 20.50 -0.54
CA PHE A 148 -23.07 19.37 -0.06
C PHE A 148 -23.75 19.70 1.29
N PRO A 149 -24.86 19.01 1.65
CA PRO A 149 -25.37 19.09 3.02
C PRO A 149 -24.27 18.76 4.03
N PRO A 150 -24.20 19.47 5.18
CA PRO A 150 -23.08 19.35 6.14
C PRO A 150 -22.76 17.91 6.56
N GLU A 151 -23.76 17.06 6.76
CA GLU A 151 -23.57 15.64 7.09
C GLU A 151 -22.91 14.86 5.94
N THR A 152 -23.31 15.15 4.70
CA THR A 152 -22.75 14.52 3.50
C THR A 152 -21.32 14.98 3.26
N GLU A 153 -21.07 16.26 3.45
CA GLU A 153 -19.72 16.84 3.33
C GLU A 153 -18.77 16.19 4.35
N GLN A 154 -19.15 16.15 5.62
CA GLN A 154 -18.37 15.52 6.67
C GLN A 154 -18.12 14.02 6.38
N LYS A 155 -19.14 13.31 5.94
CA LYS A 155 -19.03 11.89 5.55
C LYS A 155 -18.04 11.71 4.41
N TYR A 156 -18.09 12.53 3.36
CA TYR A 156 -17.19 12.42 2.22
C TYR A 156 -15.75 12.79 2.58
N LEU A 157 -15.56 13.81 3.42
CA LEU A 157 -14.25 14.16 3.95
C LEU A 157 -13.65 13.04 4.79
N SER A 158 -14.44 12.36 5.63
CA SER A 158 -13.97 11.21 6.42
C SER A 158 -13.56 10.03 5.53
N PHE A 159 -14.26 9.79 4.42
CA PHE A 159 -13.82 8.78 3.46
C PHE A 159 -12.43 9.07 2.92
N VAL A 160 -12.12 10.33 2.62
CA VAL A 160 -10.81 10.71 2.08
C VAL A 160 -9.72 10.67 3.15
N LYS A 161 -9.95 11.37 4.28
CA LYS A 161 -8.94 11.64 5.33
C LYS A 161 -8.65 10.43 6.20
N ASP A 162 -9.71 9.71 6.60
CA ASP A 162 -9.57 8.63 7.59
C ASP A 162 -9.43 7.26 6.90
N LEU A 163 -10.32 6.96 5.96
CA LEU A 163 -10.40 5.63 5.37
C LEU A 163 -9.41 5.43 4.23
N LEU A 164 -9.51 6.25 3.16
CA LEU A 164 -8.72 6.05 1.95
C LEU A 164 -7.26 6.44 2.15
N ALA A 165 -6.97 7.47 2.93
CA ALA A 165 -5.61 7.86 3.29
C ALA A 165 -4.89 6.74 4.06
N SER A 166 -5.55 6.15 5.06
CA SER A 166 -5.00 5.02 5.82
C SER A 166 -4.71 3.81 4.94
N ARG A 167 -5.68 3.42 4.10
CA ARG A 167 -5.51 2.30 3.16
C ARG A 167 -4.41 2.54 2.12
N TYR A 168 -4.28 3.76 1.67
CA TYR A 168 -3.18 4.10 0.76
C TYR A 168 -1.82 4.11 1.46
N ALA A 169 -1.77 4.56 2.72
CA ALA A 169 -0.53 4.49 3.51
C ALA A 169 -0.04 3.04 3.67
N GLU A 170 -0.94 2.08 3.91
CA GLU A 170 -0.62 0.66 3.94
C GLU A 170 -0.10 0.15 2.59
N PHE A 171 -0.75 0.55 1.50
CA PHE A 171 -0.36 0.16 0.14
C PHE A 171 1.00 0.72 -0.25
N ILE A 172 1.20 2.04 -0.15
CA ILE A 172 2.47 2.67 -0.53
C ILE A 172 3.61 2.25 0.40
N GLY A 173 3.31 2.00 1.67
CA GLY A 173 4.28 1.44 2.62
C GLY A 173 4.84 0.10 2.15
N LYS A 174 4.01 -0.81 1.66
CA LYS A 174 4.43 -2.09 1.08
C LYS A 174 5.24 -1.91 -0.21
N GLU A 175 4.84 -0.98 -1.08
CA GLU A 175 5.56 -0.68 -2.31
C GLU A 175 6.98 -0.14 -2.03
N ILE A 176 7.08 0.83 -1.10
CA ILE A 176 8.35 1.39 -0.63
C ILE A 176 9.19 0.28 0.01
N GLN A 177 8.59 -0.53 0.87
CA GLN A 177 9.26 -1.64 1.54
C GLN A 177 9.86 -2.62 0.53
N THR A 178 9.08 -3.04 -0.45
CA THR A 178 9.55 -4.00 -1.46
C THR A 178 10.70 -3.41 -2.28
N ALA A 179 10.56 -2.18 -2.77
CA ALA A 179 11.61 -1.51 -3.55
C ALA A 179 12.89 -1.31 -2.72
N TYR A 180 12.77 -0.98 -1.44
CA TYR A 180 13.89 -0.86 -0.52
C TYR A 180 14.62 -2.19 -0.32
N LEU A 181 13.90 -3.27 0.01
CA LEU A 181 14.48 -4.60 0.21
C LEU A 181 15.24 -5.09 -1.02
N GLU A 182 14.68 -4.86 -2.20
CA GLU A 182 15.33 -5.22 -3.45
C GLU A 182 16.62 -4.40 -3.69
N SER A 183 16.63 -3.11 -3.32
CA SER A 183 17.81 -2.23 -3.43
C SER A 183 18.91 -2.58 -2.41
N TYR A 184 18.53 -3.23 -1.31
CA TYR A 184 19.42 -3.63 -0.21
C TYR A 184 19.60 -5.15 -0.11
N SER A 185 19.42 -5.87 -1.21
CA SER A 185 19.54 -7.34 -1.21
C SER A 185 20.90 -7.82 -0.74
N GLU A 186 21.98 -7.13 -1.10
CA GLU A 186 23.34 -7.44 -0.61
C GLU A 186 23.47 -7.23 0.91
N TYR A 187 22.85 -6.18 1.44
CA TYR A 187 22.85 -5.92 2.87
C TYR A 187 22.05 -7.00 3.62
N GLY A 188 20.90 -7.40 3.08
CA GLY A 188 20.13 -8.53 3.60
C GLY A 188 20.93 -9.83 3.60
N GLN A 189 21.72 -10.09 2.53
CA GLN A 189 22.62 -11.26 2.48
C GLN A 189 23.72 -11.19 3.54
N ASN A 190 24.33 -10.02 3.74
CA ASN A 190 25.35 -9.83 4.77
C ASN A 190 24.82 -10.06 6.18
N ILE A 191 23.59 -9.58 6.48
CA ILE A 191 22.91 -9.87 7.77
C ILE A 191 22.68 -11.37 7.91
N PHE A 192 22.19 -12.01 6.85
CA PHE A 192 21.93 -13.45 6.82
C PHE A 192 23.21 -14.25 7.09
N ASP A 193 24.29 -13.99 6.36
CA ASP A 193 25.54 -14.71 6.45
C ASP A 193 26.16 -14.56 7.84
N ARG A 194 26.15 -13.34 8.38
CA ARG A 194 26.61 -13.05 9.74
C ARG A 194 25.74 -13.74 10.80
N TYR A 195 24.43 -13.68 10.66
CA TYR A 195 23.50 -14.35 11.57
C TYR A 195 23.75 -15.85 11.62
N VAL A 196 23.86 -16.50 10.47
CA VAL A 196 24.09 -17.94 10.36
C VAL A 196 25.44 -18.32 11.00
N THR A 197 26.47 -17.56 10.73
CA THR A 197 27.80 -17.79 11.33
C THR A 197 27.76 -17.66 12.85
N TYR A 198 27.19 -16.59 13.36
CA TYR A 198 27.10 -16.37 14.81
C TYR A 198 26.20 -17.40 15.51
N ALA A 199 25.10 -17.81 14.89
CA ALA A 199 24.21 -18.84 15.43
C ALA A 199 24.91 -20.21 15.47
N ASP A 200 25.69 -20.56 14.44
CA ASP A 200 26.42 -21.82 14.38
C ASP A 200 27.48 -21.90 15.50
N PHE A 201 28.33 -20.89 15.65
CA PHE A 201 29.32 -20.82 16.75
C PHE A 201 28.66 -20.83 18.15
N TRP A 202 27.53 -20.10 18.28
CA TRP A 202 26.78 -20.07 19.54
C TRP A 202 26.20 -21.44 19.92
N ILE A 203 25.69 -22.20 18.93
CA ILE A 203 25.17 -23.58 19.14
C ILE A 203 26.28 -24.54 19.53
N GLN A 204 27.44 -24.42 18.89
CA GLN A 204 28.61 -25.28 19.16
C GLN A 204 29.36 -24.90 20.45
N ASP A 205 28.94 -23.82 21.12
CA ASP A 205 29.61 -23.26 22.30
C ASP A 205 31.09 -22.91 22.07
N GLN A 206 31.35 -22.34 20.85
CA GLN A 206 32.67 -21.94 20.41
C GLN A 206 32.78 -20.42 20.32
N GLU A 207 34.01 -19.91 20.55
CA GLU A 207 34.33 -18.50 20.31
C GLU A 207 34.51 -18.25 18.82
N PHE A 208 33.89 -17.16 18.30
CA PHE A 208 34.10 -16.70 16.94
C PHE A 208 35.13 -15.58 16.92
N ARG A 209 36.13 -15.69 16.06
CA ARG A 209 37.08 -14.63 15.78
C ARG A 209 36.87 -14.09 14.35
N ASP A 210 36.57 -12.81 14.27
CA ASP A 210 36.44 -12.13 13.01
C ASP A 210 37.83 -11.94 12.39
N HIS A 211 38.01 -12.45 11.15
CA HIS A 211 39.30 -12.39 10.44
C HIS A 211 39.61 -10.99 9.90
N ASP A 212 38.57 -10.17 9.66
CA ASP A 212 38.74 -8.85 9.07
C ASP A 212 39.02 -7.79 10.12
N THR A 213 38.32 -7.85 11.26
CA THR A 213 38.47 -6.88 12.36
C THR A 213 39.41 -7.37 13.46
N GLY A 214 39.67 -8.67 13.56
CA GLY A 214 40.42 -9.30 14.63
C GLY A 214 39.69 -9.40 15.97
N GLU A 215 38.43 -8.98 16.02
CA GLU A 215 37.60 -9.07 17.23
C GLU A 215 37.20 -10.51 17.54
N SER A 216 37.17 -10.85 18.86
CA SER A 216 36.72 -12.13 19.36
C SER A 216 35.36 -11.98 20.05
N PHE A 217 34.45 -12.88 19.72
CA PHE A 217 33.10 -12.93 20.27
C PHE A 217 32.93 -14.23 21.06
N ASP A 218 32.81 -14.11 22.35
CA ASP A 218 32.42 -15.23 23.22
C ASP A 218 30.91 -15.52 23.07
N ARG A 219 30.44 -16.58 23.73
CA ARG A 219 29.02 -16.98 23.64
C ARG A 219 28.06 -15.90 24.08
N ALA A 220 28.40 -15.06 25.05
CA ALA A 220 27.57 -14.00 25.57
C ALA A 220 27.49 -12.83 24.53
N ALA A 221 28.64 -12.48 23.95
CA ALA A 221 28.72 -11.48 22.88
C ALA A 221 27.97 -11.94 21.63
N LEU A 222 28.14 -13.20 21.21
CA LEU A 222 27.36 -13.78 20.08
C LEU A 222 25.88 -13.73 20.36
N ASN A 223 25.44 -14.06 21.58
CA ASN A 223 24.03 -13.98 21.95
C ASN A 223 23.49 -12.54 21.84
N ALA A 224 24.27 -11.55 22.31
CA ALA A 224 23.86 -10.15 22.22
C ALA A 224 23.71 -9.67 20.77
N GLU A 225 24.60 -10.09 19.87
CA GLU A 225 24.50 -9.74 18.43
C GLU A 225 23.30 -10.41 17.76
N LEU A 226 23.03 -11.69 18.06
CA LEU A 226 21.88 -12.40 17.53
C LEU A 226 20.56 -11.79 18.04
N GLU A 227 20.49 -11.41 19.30
CA GLU A 227 19.31 -10.77 19.88
C GLU A 227 18.97 -9.41 19.23
N LYS A 228 19.95 -8.66 18.72
CA LYS A 228 19.70 -7.41 17.97
C LYS A 228 18.88 -7.64 16.70
N ILE A 229 18.91 -8.86 16.17
CA ILE A 229 18.16 -9.27 14.96
C ILE A 229 16.84 -9.93 15.37
N GLU A 230 16.85 -10.75 16.42
CA GLU A 230 15.71 -11.55 16.86
C GLU A 230 14.65 -10.76 17.63
N LYS A 231 15.05 -9.82 18.51
CA LYS A 231 14.15 -9.01 19.35
C LYS A 231 13.13 -8.18 18.54
N PRO A 232 13.53 -7.46 17.47
CA PRO A 232 12.57 -6.72 16.64
C PRO A 232 11.51 -7.61 15.99
N ALA A 233 11.84 -8.90 15.81
CA ALA A 233 10.93 -9.87 15.21
C ALA A 233 10.01 -10.57 16.22
N GLY A 234 10.28 -10.41 17.53
CA GLY A 234 9.49 -11.03 18.60
C GLY A 234 9.69 -12.53 18.71
N ILE A 235 10.92 -13.03 18.47
CA ILE A 235 11.23 -14.46 18.59
C ILE A 235 11.14 -14.89 20.04
N SER A 236 10.18 -15.77 20.36
CA SER A 236 9.92 -16.24 21.73
C SER A 236 10.86 -17.36 22.19
N ASN A 237 11.36 -18.18 21.27
CA ASN A 237 12.32 -19.26 21.55
C ASN A 237 13.55 -19.14 20.65
N PRO A 238 14.55 -18.31 21.02
CA PRO A 238 15.75 -18.09 20.21
C PRO A 238 16.57 -19.36 19.97
N LYS A 239 16.65 -20.26 20.94
CA LYS A 239 17.45 -21.49 20.83
C LYS A 239 16.93 -22.40 19.70
N ASP A 240 15.65 -22.68 19.69
CA ASP A 240 15.05 -23.54 18.67
C ASP A 240 15.08 -22.88 17.31
N PHE A 241 14.84 -21.57 17.26
CA PHE A 241 14.91 -20.78 16.02
C PHE A 241 16.33 -20.83 15.41
N ARG A 242 17.38 -20.63 16.20
CA ARG A 242 18.79 -20.71 15.75
C ARG A 242 19.12 -22.10 15.22
N ASN A 243 18.75 -23.16 15.97
CA ASN A 243 18.96 -24.54 15.54
C ASN A 243 18.26 -24.86 14.21
N GLU A 244 17.03 -24.42 14.04
CA GLU A 244 16.26 -24.64 12.81
C GLU A 244 16.93 -23.99 11.61
N ILE A 245 17.40 -22.74 11.76
CA ILE A 245 18.05 -21.99 10.69
C ILE A 245 19.39 -22.61 10.31
N VAL A 246 20.25 -22.91 11.30
CA VAL A 246 21.57 -23.51 11.02
C VAL A 246 21.41 -24.85 10.33
N ASN A 247 20.48 -25.70 10.78
CA ASN A 247 20.19 -26.96 10.11
C ASN A 247 19.70 -26.80 8.66
N PHE A 248 18.85 -25.81 8.40
CA PHE A 248 18.41 -25.49 7.05
C PHE A 248 19.59 -25.08 6.16
N VAL A 249 20.42 -24.16 6.66
CA VAL A 249 21.55 -23.62 5.89
C VAL A 249 22.61 -24.70 5.63
N LEU A 250 22.90 -25.56 6.58
CA LEU A 250 23.85 -26.68 6.40
C LEU A 250 23.38 -27.64 5.28
N ARG A 251 22.09 -27.96 5.26
CA ARG A 251 21.51 -28.78 4.16
C ARG A 251 21.59 -28.06 2.82
N ALA A 252 21.28 -26.77 2.79
CA ALA A 252 21.34 -25.96 1.56
C ALA A 252 22.79 -25.81 1.05
N ARG A 253 23.78 -25.62 1.93
CA ARG A 253 25.21 -25.59 1.58
C ARG A 253 25.65 -26.93 0.94
N ALA A 254 25.22 -28.04 1.50
CA ALA A 254 25.56 -29.36 0.95
C ALA A 254 25.04 -29.53 -0.49
N ALA A 255 23.87 -28.95 -0.83
CA ALA A 255 23.31 -28.96 -2.16
C ALA A 255 23.94 -27.93 -3.11
N ASN A 256 24.48 -26.81 -2.59
CA ASN A 256 24.98 -25.66 -3.35
C ASN A 256 26.51 -25.52 -3.39
N GLY A 257 27.25 -26.62 -3.26
CA GLY A 257 28.71 -26.59 -3.33
C GLY A 257 29.38 -25.77 -2.23
N GLY A 258 28.81 -25.75 -1.02
CA GLY A 258 29.36 -25.08 0.17
C GLY A 258 29.00 -23.60 0.32
N LYS A 259 28.26 -23.00 -0.62
CA LYS A 259 27.84 -21.60 -0.54
C LYS A 259 26.51 -21.47 0.23
N ASN A 260 26.38 -20.37 0.96
CA ASN A 260 25.11 -20.01 1.60
C ASN A 260 24.01 -19.84 0.55
N PRO A 261 22.77 -20.23 0.88
CA PRO A 261 21.61 -19.91 0.05
C PRO A 261 21.34 -18.39 0.09
N ALA A 262 20.57 -17.90 -0.87
CA ALA A 262 20.09 -16.52 -0.84
C ALA A 262 19.26 -16.25 0.42
N TRP A 263 19.42 -15.09 1.05
CA TRP A 263 18.75 -14.73 2.31
C TRP A 263 17.21 -14.83 2.26
N ILE A 264 16.63 -14.69 1.06
CA ILE A 264 15.19 -14.81 0.81
C ILE A 264 14.70 -16.28 0.78
N SER A 265 15.61 -17.26 0.73
CA SER A 265 15.27 -18.68 0.52
C SER A 265 14.58 -19.34 1.72
N TYR A 266 14.75 -18.77 2.92
CA TYR A 266 14.14 -19.29 4.12
C TYR A 266 13.20 -18.26 4.74
N GLU A 267 11.90 -18.48 4.58
CA GLU A 267 10.87 -17.49 4.89
C GLU A 267 10.91 -16.99 6.34
N LYS A 268 11.13 -17.87 7.32
CA LYS A 268 11.18 -17.48 8.73
C LYS A 268 12.31 -16.49 9.03
N LEU A 269 13.53 -16.74 8.53
CA LEU A 269 14.66 -15.83 8.72
C LEU A 269 14.52 -14.58 7.83
N ARG A 270 13.97 -14.72 6.63
CA ARG A 270 13.65 -13.58 5.77
C ARG A 270 12.79 -12.55 6.50
N VAL A 271 11.68 -12.99 7.11
CA VAL A 271 10.77 -12.11 7.86
C VAL A 271 11.50 -11.43 9.04
N VAL A 272 12.40 -12.14 9.70
CA VAL A 272 13.19 -11.59 10.82
C VAL A 272 14.17 -10.52 10.32
N ILE A 273 14.88 -10.79 9.22
CA ILE A 273 15.80 -9.83 8.59
C ILE A 273 15.03 -8.61 8.07
N GLU A 274 13.91 -8.82 7.38
CA GLU A 274 13.03 -7.74 6.93
C GLU A 274 12.61 -6.85 8.10
N LYS A 275 12.11 -7.42 9.19
CA LYS A 275 11.74 -6.65 10.40
C LYS A 275 12.93 -5.90 10.99
N LYS A 276 14.12 -6.51 11.02
CA LYS A 276 15.34 -5.83 11.46
C LYS A 276 15.69 -4.65 10.57
N MET A 277 15.64 -4.82 9.25
CA MET A 277 15.91 -3.75 8.27
C MET A 277 14.90 -2.59 8.39
N PHE A 278 13.64 -2.89 8.79
CA PHE A 278 12.57 -1.90 8.96
C PHE A 278 12.37 -1.38 10.38
N SER A 279 13.01 -1.99 11.38
CA SER A 279 12.86 -1.57 12.79
C SER A 279 13.41 -0.17 13.04
N ASN A 280 14.33 0.28 12.22
CA ASN A 280 14.98 1.58 12.38
C ASN A 280 14.57 2.54 11.24
N THR A 281 13.60 3.42 11.53
CA THR A 281 13.14 4.44 10.56
C THR A 281 14.28 5.40 10.15
N GLU A 282 15.29 5.57 11.01
CA GLU A 282 16.46 6.41 10.72
C GLU A 282 17.34 5.82 9.61
N GLU A 283 17.41 4.49 9.50
CA GLU A 283 18.14 3.81 8.42
C GLU A 283 17.40 3.88 7.07
N LEU A 284 16.07 4.01 7.08
CA LEU A 284 15.25 4.19 5.89
C LEU A 284 15.35 5.61 5.31
N LEU A 285 15.50 6.62 6.17
CA LEU A 285 15.47 8.03 5.77
C LEU A 285 16.49 8.39 4.69
N PRO A 286 17.78 7.96 4.73
CA PRO A 286 18.76 8.32 3.71
C PRO A 286 18.44 7.78 2.31
N VAL A 287 17.69 6.69 2.24
CA VAL A 287 17.32 6.04 0.98
C VAL A 287 16.02 6.56 0.41
N ILE A 288 15.05 6.77 1.28
CA ILE A 288 13.72 7.27 0.90
C ILE A 288 13.75 8.78 0.64
N SER A 289 14.55 9.53 1.43
CA SER A 289 14.74 10.96 1.22
C SER A 289 16.09 11.24 0.57
N PHE A 290 16.07 11.93 -0.58
CA PHE A 290 17.30 12.34 -1.26
C PHE A 290 18.15 13.23 -0.34
N ASN A 291 19.35 12.78 -0.02
CA ASN A 291 20.34 13.56 0.70
C ASN A 291 21.51 13.92 -0.22
N ALA A 292 21.52 15.16 -0.71
CA ALA A 292 22.61 15.68 -1.58
C ALA A 292 24.00 15.65 -0.90
N LYS A 293 24.05 15.55 0.44
CA LYS A 293 25.29 15.47 1.23
C LYS A 293 25.65 14.03 1.64
N GLY A 294 24.86 13.05 1.21
CA GLY A 294 25.09 11.63 1.48
C GLY A 294 26.36 11.10 0.76
N SER A 295 26.85 9.97 1.22
CA SER A 295 27.96 9.26 0.56
C SER A 295 27.58 8.85 -0.87
N ALA A 296 28.58 8.62 -1.74
CA ALA A 296 28.34 8.15 -3.10
C ALA A 296 27.54 6.82 -3.13
N GLU A 297 27.75 5.97 -2.11
CA GLU A 297 27.01 4.72 -1.96
C GLU A 297 25.53 4.95 -1.60
N GLU A 298 25.23 5.88 -0.69
CA GLU A 298 23.85 6.26 -0.34
C GLU A 298 23.12 6.86 -1.53
N GLN A 299 23.80 7.71 -2.31
CA GLN A 299 23.23 8.29 -3.54
C GLN A 299 22.90 7.20 -4.57
N ARG A 300 23.80 6.25 -4.79
CA ARG A 300 23.59 5.12 -5.71
C ARG A 300 22.40 4.25 -5.26
N LYS A 301 22.30 3.96 -3.97
CA LYS A 301 21.19 3.17 -3.41
C LYS A 301 19.87 3.91 -3.53
N HIS A 302 19.86 5.23 -3.33
CA HIS A 302 18.69 6.06 -3.57
C HIS A 302 18.25 6.03 -5.03
N GLU A 303 19.18 6.15 -5.98
CA GLU A 303 18.89 6.06 -7.41
C GLU A 303 18.30 4.69 -7.80
N ASP A 304 18.86 3.59 -7.28
CA ASP A 304 18.34 2.25 -7.53
C ASP A 304 16.91 2.10 -6.97
N PHE A 305 16.67 2.58 -5.75
CA PHE A 305 15.33 2.63 -5.16
C PHE A 305 14.33 3.41 -6.02
N VAL A 306 14.71 4.62 -6.47
CA VAL A 306 13.85 5.44 -7.33
C VAL A 306 13.58 4.72 -8.66
N ASN A 307 14.57 4.11 -9.28
CA ASN A 307 14.43 3.36 -10.53
C ASN A 307 13.47 2.18 -10.39
N ARG A 308 13.50 1.47 -9.26
CA ARG A 308 12.56 0.39 -8.96
C ARG A 308 11.13 0.88 -8.81
N MET A 309 10.94 2.01 -8.13
CA MET A 309 9.62 2.64 -8.04
C MET A 309 9.14 3.14 -9.41
N VAL A 310 10.02 3.70 -10.22
CA VAL A 310 9.69 4.11 -11.61
C VAL A 310 9.27 2.91 -12.45
N ALA A 311 9.94 1.77 -12.33
CA ALA A 311 9.55 0.53 -13.01
C ALA A 311 8.14 0.03 -12.60
N LYS A 312 7.66 0.41 -11.42
CA LYS A 312 6.28 0.13 -10.94
C LYS A 312 5.23 1.14 -11.45
N GLY A 313 5.62 2.16 -12.21
CA GLY A 313 4.71 3.13 -12.81
C GLY A 313 4.62 4.49 -12.11
N TYR A 314 5.60 4.84 -11.28
CA TYR A 314 5.72 6.17 -10.68
C TYR A 314 6.65 7.06 -11.51
N THR A 315 6.52 8.38 -11.41
CA THR A 315 7.59 9.29 -11.86
C THR A 315 8.59 9.54 -10.72
N PRO A 316 9.85 9.93 -11.03
CA PRO A 316 10.82 10.27 -9.98
C PRO A 316 10.31 11.34 -9.01
N LYS A 317 9.55 12.32 -9.52
CA LYS A 317 8.94 13.38 -8.72
C LYS A 317 7.85 12.84 -7.81
N GLN A 318 7.02 11.93 -8.32
CA GLN A 318 6.00 11.25 -7.53
C GLN A 318 6.62 10.38 -6.42
N VAL A 319 7.70 9.65 -6.71
CA VAL A 319 8.39 8.84 -5.69
C VAL A 319 8.78 9.71 -4.50
N ARG A 320 9.40 10.86 -4.74
CA ARG A 320 9.78 11.79 -3.68
C ARG A 320 8.57 12.29 -2.89
N LEU A 321 7.53 12.76 -3.57
CA LEU A 321 6.30 13.25 -2.94
C LEU A 321 5.64 12.19 -2.06
N LEU A 322 5.52 10.95 -2.57
CA LEU A 322 4.84 9.85 -1.89
C LEU A 322 5.65 9.35 -0.69
N CYS A 323 6.97 9.30 -0.80
CA CYS A 323 7.84 8.96 0.32
C CYS A 323 7.75 10.00 1.44
N ASP A 324 7.79 11.29 1.10
CA ASP A 324 7.66 12.37 2.08
C ASP A 324 6.28 12.37 2.76
N TRP A 325 5.22 12.07 1.99
CA TRP A 325 3.87 11.93 2.53
C TRP A 325 3.76 10.73 3.47
N TYR A 326 4.26 9.57 3.05
CA TYR A 326 4.25 8.34 3.85
C TYR A 326 4.99 8.52 5.18
N LEU A 327 6.16 9.14 5.17
CA LEU A 327 6.93 9.42 6.39
C LEU A 327 6.20 10.34 7.35
N ARG A 328 5.46 11.34 6.84
CA ARG A 328 4.63 12.23 7.68
C ARG A 328 3.48 11.48 8.33
N VAL A 329 2.74 10.67 7.56
CA VAL A 329 1.62 9.88 8.08
C VAL A 329 2.12 8.91 9.17
N ARG A 330 3.23 8.21 8.92
CA ARG A 330 3.81 7.27 9.89
C ARG A 330 4.28 7.91 11.21
N LYS A 331 4.70 9.17 11.16
CA LYS A 331 5.09 9.92 12.38
C LYS A 331 3.90 10.39 13.21
N SER A 332 2.73 10.50 12.57
CA SER A 332 1.49 10.97 13.20
C SER A 332 0.63 9.82 13.77
N SER A 333 0.94 8.58 13.41
CA SER A 333 0.30 7.35 13.89
C SER A 333 1.09 6.74 15.05
#